data_7ea93ce7bfe5c00745e0c50fa5baad1f
#
_entry.id   7ea93ce7bfe5c00745e0c50fa5baad1f
#
_cell.length_a   1.000
_cell.length_b   1.000
_cell.length_c   1.000
_cell.angle_alpha   90.00
_cell.angle_beta   90.00
_cell.angle_gamma   90.00
#
_symmetry.space_group_name_H-M   'P 1'
#
loop_
_entity.id
_entity.type
_entity.pdbx_description
1 polymer ?
#
loop_
_entity_poly.entity_id
_entity_poly.type
_entity_poly.pdbx_seq_one_letter_code
_entity_poly.pdbx_strand_id
1 'polypeptide(L)'
;MTTALYLEDAYKTSCETEVIKVEGNKVFLKETVFYPTGGGQECDTGVIVQEGLVFEVEKVKKEQGEIVHYIKDEAQVKLGSVKLEMNWERRHNLMRHHSLLHLIGAVVYEKYGALCTGNQIYPDKARIDFNELQELSSVEVEEIVEEVNKLIEQNKEISTRYMSREEAENAVGMIKTAINLLPTTIQEIRIVTIENLDEQACGGTHVKNTSEIGTLVIDKVKSKGKQNRRFEVRAI
;
A
#
# COMPACT_ATOMS: atom_id res chain seq x y z
N MET A 1 15.26 13.98 8.16
CA MET A 1 14.26 13.14 7.41
C MET A 1 13.86 11.99 8.32
N THR A 2 12.58 11.68 8.43
CA THR A 2 12.06 10.60 9.29
C THR A 2 12.40 9.24 8.68
N THR A 3 12.96 8.30 9.48
CA THR A 3 13.18 6.91 9.05
C THR A 3 11.85 6.16 9.02
N ALA A 4 11.54 5.54 7.89
CA ALA A 4 10.27 4.85 7.64
C ALA A 4 10.39 3.35 7.94
N LEU A 5 10.24 2.94 9.20
CA LEU A 5 10.41 1.55 9.67
C LEU A 5 9.42 0.58 9.01
N TYR A 6 8.25 1.05 8.57
CA TYR A 6 7.25 0.24 7.85
C TYR A 6 7.73 -0.25 6.48
N LEU A 7 8.79 0.33 5.90
CA LEU A 7 9.40 -0.15 4.66
C LEU A 7 10.31 -1.35 4.89
N GLU A 8 10.91 -1.46 6.09
CA GLU A 8 11.75 -2.57 6.49
C GLU A 8 10.92 -3.75 7.01
N ASP A 9 9.96 -3.45 7.91
CA ASP A 9 9.03 -4.43 8.44
C ASP A 9 7.61 -3.85 8.56
N ALA A 10 6.72 -4.23 7.64
CA ALA A 10 5.33 -3.83 7.64
C ALA A 10 4.51 -4.38 8.82
N TYR A 11 5.02 -5.41 9.52
CA TYR A 11 4.40 -6.04 10.68
C TYR A 11 4.83 -5.42 12.01
N LYS A 12 5.79 -4.51 11.99
CA LYS A 12 6.21 -3.79 13.20
C LYS A 12 5.11 -2.83 13.65
N THR A 13 4.48 -3.14 14.79
CA THR A 13 3.30 -2.41 15.30
C THR A 13 3.63 -1.26 16.23
N SER A 14 4.85 -1.22 16.77
CA SER A 14 5.28 -0.19 17.71
C SER A 14 6.77 0.10 17.61
N CYS A 15 7.18 1.28 18.04
CA CYS A 15 8.58 1.62 18.26
C CYS A 15 8.71 2.72 19.31
N GLU A 16 9.89 2.80 19.93
CA GLU A 16 10.33 3.98 20.67
C GLU A 16 11.08 4.90 19.71
N THR A 17 10.81 6.20 19.80
CA THR A 17 11.40 7.22 18.92
C THR A 17 11.45 8.58 19.64
N GLU A 18 11.83 9.62 18.92
CA GLU A 18 11.91 10.99 19.43
C GLU A 18 11.03 11.92 18.60
N VAL A 19 10.29 12.79 19.28
CA VAL A 19 9.66 13.97 18.69
C VAL A 19 10.74 15.01 18.44
N ILE A 20 10.95 15.34 17.16
CA ILE A 20 11.98 16.30 16.74
C ILE A 20 11.42 17.70 16.44
N LYS A 21 10.10 17.81 16.21
CA LYS A 21 9.42 19.07 15.91
C LYS A 21 7.92 18.93 16.16
N VAL A 22 7.27 20.00 16.61
CA VAL A 22 5.82 20.12 16.77
C VAL A 22 5.36 21.46 16.19
N GLU A 23 4.30 21.44 15.40
CA GLU A 23 3.66 22.62 14.80
C GLU A 23 2.13 22.49 14.90
N GLY A 24 1.53 23.09 15.91
CA GLY A 24 0.10 22.90 16.22
C GLY A 24 -0.19 21.43 16.49
N ASN A 25 -1.05 20.82 15.70
CA ASN A 25 -1.36 19.39 15.78
C ASN A 25 -0.46 18.49 14.91
N LYS A 26 0.61 19.03 14.32
CA LYS A 26 1.57 18.29 13.50
C LYS A 26 2.77 17.86 14.33
N VAL A 27 3.03 16.56 14.37
CA VAL A 27 4.17 15.97 15.06
C VAL A 27 5.13 15.35 14.06
N PHE A 28 6.41 15.68 14.18
CA PHE A 28 7.49 15.17 13.35
C PHE A 28 8.39 14.29 14.22
N LEU A 29 8.66 13.09 13.72
CA LEU A 29 9.36 12.04 14.45
C LEU A 29 10.68 11.68 13.76
N LYS A 30 11.65 11.23 14.54
CA LYS A 30 12.94 10.72 14.03
C LYS A 30 12.74 9.42 13.24
N GLU A 31 11.90 8.53 13.75
CA GLU A 31 11.52 7.26 13.14
C GLU A 31 10.03 7.03 13.29
N THR A 32 9.41 6.26 12.38
CA THR A 32 7.99 5.95 12.47
C THR A 32 7.63 4.57 11.92
N VAL A 33 6.69 3.90 12.60
CA VAL A 33 6.00 2.70 12.11
C VAL A 33 4.75 3.04 11.29
N PHE A 34 4.28 4.29 11.33
CA PHE A 34 3.06 4.71 10.63
C PHE A 34 3.30 4.93 9.15
N TYR A 35 2.53 4.25 8.31
CA TYR A 35 2.49 4.48 6.86
C TYR A 35 1.74 5.79 6.55
N PRO A 36 2.32 6.72 5.82
CA PRO A 36 1.62 7.92 5.35
C PRO A 36 0.76 7.60 4.13
N THR A 37 -0.35 8.32 3.94
CA THR A 37 -1.14 8.20 2.70
C THR A 37 -0.24 8.36 1.47
N GLY A 38 -0.28 7.38 0.57
CA GLY A 38 0.51 7.38 -0.66
C GLY A 38 0.29 6.14 -1.51
N GLY A 39 0.59 6.20 -2.82
CA GLY A 39 0.44 5.07 -3.74
C GLY A 39 -0.99 4.48 -3.80
N GLY A 40 -2.01 5.30 -3.51
CA GLY A 40 -3.40 4.85 -3.42
C GLY A 40 -3.79 4.25 -2.07
N GLN A 41 -2.85 3.92 -1.19
CA GLN A 41 -3.12 3.38 0.14
C GLN A 41 -3.38 4.50 1.16
N GLU A 42 -4.43 4.36 1.98
CA GLU A 42 -4.68 5.23 3.12
C GLU A 42 -3.59 5.08 4.19
N CYS A 43 -3.46 6.11 5.03
CA CYS A 43 -2.51 6.09 6.15
C CYS A 43 -2.99 5.18 7.28
N ASP A 44 -2.02 4.81 8.12
CA ASP A 44 -2.32 4.24 9.42
C ASP A 44 -2.89 5.26 10.38
N THR A 45 -3.49 4.73 11.44
CA THR A 45 -3.90 5.44 12.65
C THR A 45 -3.34 4.72 13.88
N GLY A 46 -3.40 5.35 15.02
CA GLY A 46 -2.91 4.78 16.28
C GLY A 46 -2.67 5.85 17.32
N VAL A 47 -1.64 5.68 18.15
CA VAL A 47 -1.34 6.61 19.24
C VAL A 47 0.16 6.90 19.39
N ILE A 48 0.46 8.09 19.89
CA ILE A 48 1.74 8.50 20.44
C ILE A 48 1.59 8.52 21.97
N VAL A 49 2.45 7.81 22.67
CA VAL A 49 2.47 7.78 24.14
C VAL A 49 3.70 8.53 24.64
N GLN A 50 3.48 9.55 25.48
CA GLN A 50 4.55 10.34 26.10
C GLN A 50 4.25 10.56 27.59
N GLU A 51 5.15 10.16 28.48
CA GLU A 51 5.02 10.36 29.94
C GLU A 51 3.67 9.89 30.53
N GLY A 52 3.12 8.79 29.98
CA GLY A 52 1.82 8.24 30.38
C GLY A 52 0.60 8.92 29.74
N LEU A 53 0.78 9.99 28.97
CA LEU A 53 -0.27 10.63 28.18
C LEU A 53 -0.38 9.94 26.82
N VAL A 54 -1.61 9.84 26.30
CA VAL A 54 -1.92 9.19 25.02
C VAL A 54 -2.48 10.21 24.04
N PHE A 55 -1.87 10.33 22.87
CA PHE A 55 -2.27 11.25 21.80
C PHE A 55 -2.70 10.45 20.57
N GLU A 56 -3.94 10.61 20.15
CA GLU A 56 -4.51 9.90 19.00
C GLU A 56 -3.93 10.46 17.69
N VAL A 57 -3.36 9.58 16.85
CA VAL A 57 -2.90 9.89 15.49
C VAL A 57 -4.01 9.55 14.52
N GLU A 58 -4.68 10.56 13.98
CA GLU A 58 -5.79 10.39 13.03
C GLU A 58 -5.34 10.28 11.58
N LYS A 59 -4.18 10.88 11.26
CA LYS A 59 -3.71 10.98 9.89
C LYS A 59 -2.20 11.08 9.81
N VAL A 60 -1.63 10.46 8.79
CA VAL A 60 -0.20 10.58 8.46
C VAL A 60 -0.05 10.91 6.98
N LYS A 61 0.78 11.90 6.66
CA LYS A 61 1.02 12.37 5.28
C LYS A 61 2.50 12.61 5.02
N LYS A 62 2.87 12.61 3.74
CA LYS A 62 4.14 13.21 3.29
C LYS A 62 3.88 14.66 2.86
N GLU A 63 4.57 15.61 3.49
CA GLU A 63 4.53 17.04 3.15
C GLU A 63 5.96 17.54 2.96
N GLN A 64 6.26 18.11 1.81
CA GLN A 64 7.61 18.64 1.48
C GLN A 64 8.76 17.64 1.75
N GLY A 65 8.48 16.33 1.57
CA GLY A 65 9.46 15.26 1.80
C GLY A 65 9.55 14.76 3.24
N GLU A 66 8.82 15.35 4.20
CA GLU A 66 8.75 14.91 5.59
C GLU A 66 7.49 14.08 5.87
N ILE A 67 7.57 13.14 6.80
CA ILE A 67 6.40 12.38 7.29
C ILE A 67 5.82 13.14 8.48
N VAL A 68 4.57 13.59 8.34
CA VAL A 68 3.85 14.41 9.31
C VAL A 68 2.72 13.60 9.94
N HIS A 69 2.71 13.50 11.28
CA HIS A 69 1.66 12.84 12.04
C HIS A 69 0.70 13.91 12.57
N TYR A 70 -0.57 13.79 12.21
CA TYR A 70 -1.62 14.69 12.69
C TYR A 70 -2.31 14.06 13.88
N ILE A 71 -2.21 14.70 15.03
CA ILE A 71 -2.91 14.30 16.25
C ILE A 71 -4.24 15.02 16.38
N LYS A 72 -5.19 14.36 17.05
CA LYS A 72 -6.58 14.81 17.14
C LYS A 72 -6.73 16.17 17.83
N ASP A 73 -6.08 16.32 18.97
CA ASP A 73 -6.15 17.52 19.79
C ASP A 73 -4.89 18.38 19.63
N GLU A 74 -5.03 19.72 19.65
CA GLU A 74 -3.89 20.62 19.56
C GLU A 74 -2.90 20.33 20.72
N ALA A 75 -1.69 20.11 20.33
CA ALA A 75 -0.70 19.32 21.03
C ALA A 75 -0.25 19.84 22.37
N GLN A 76 -0.33 18.96 23.33
CA GLN A 76 0.57 18.96 24.48
C GLN A 76 1.79 18.01 24.31
N VAL A 77 1.97 17.44 23.12
CA VAL A 77 3.16 16.65 22.81
C VAL A 77 4.38 17.54 22.84
N LYS A 78 5.42 17.12 23.57
CA LYS A 78 6.68 17.84 23.73
C LYS A 78 7.80 17.16 22.94
N LEU A 79 8.88 17.90 22.68
CA LEU A 79 10.12 17.32 22.15
C LEU A 79 10.66 16.25 23.13
N GLY A 80 11.23 15.17 22.58
CA GLY A 80 11.83 14.10 23.36
C GLY A 80 11.22 12.72 23.07
N SER A 81 11.50 11.78 23.96
CA SER A 81 11.17 10.37 23.78
C SER A 81 9.67 10.10 23.81
N VAL A 82 9.21 9.25 22.90
CA VAL A 82 7.82 8.79 22.79
C VAL A 82 7.80 7.33 22.36
N LYS A 83 6.71 6.64 22.69
CA LYS A 83 6.37 5.33 22.12
C LYS A 83 5.25 5.49 21.10
N LEU A 84 5.39 4.86 19.96
CA LEU A 84 4.36 4.76 18.93
C LEU A 84 3.67 3.41 19.01
N GLU A 85 2.35 3.40 18.87
CA GLU A 85 1.55 2.17 18.77
C GLU A 85 0.52 2.37 17.64
N MET A 86 0.67 1.61 16.55
CA MET A 86 -0.26 1.73 15.43
C MET A 86 -1.42 0.76 15.53
N ASN A 87 -2.56 1.10 14.91
CA ASN A 87 -3.72 0.21 14.81
C ASN A 87 -3.41 -0.94 13.84
N TRP A 88 -3.09 -2.11 14.39
CA TRP A 88 -2.74 -3.29 13.60
C TRP A 88 -3.88 -3.80 12.72
N GLU A 89 -5.10 -3.83 13.21
CA GLU A 89 -6.25 -4.30 12.44
C GLU A 89 -6.43 -3.46 11.16
N ARG A 90 -6.34 -2.13 11.28
CA ARG A 90 -6.39 -1.22 10.15
C ARG A 90 -5.23 -1.48 9.17
N ARG A 91 -3.98 -1.55 9.69
CA ARG A 91 -2.78 -1.82 8.87
C ARG A 91 -2.91 -3.14 8.13
N HIS A 92 -3.25 -4.22 8.81
CA HIS A 92 -3.35 -5.54 8.22
C HIS A 92 -4.43 -5.58 7.12
N ASN A 93 -5.57 -4.95 7.34
CA ASN A 93 -6.61 -4.83 6.33
C ASN A 93 -6.16 -4.02 5.10
N LEU A 94 -5.42 -2.93 5.29
CA LEU A 94 -4.80 -2.19 4.17
C LEU A 94 -3.80 -3.05 3.40
N MET A 95 -2.96 -3.83 4.10
CA MET A 95 -2.00 -4.76 3.49
C MET A 95 -2.67 -5.86 2.68
N ARG A 96 -3.74 -6.47 3.22
CA ARG A 96 -4.56 -7.49 2.53
C ARG A 96 -5.11 -6.94 1.21
N HIS A 97 -5.79 -5.80 1.27
CA HIS A 97 -6.36 -5.16 0.08
C HIS A 97 -5.28 -4.71 -0.91
N HIS A 98 -4.13 -4.21 -0.44
CA HIS A 98 -3.05 -3.83 -1.34
C HIS A 98 -2.47 -5.03 -2.09
N SER A 99 -2.16 -6.11 -1.38
CA SER A 99 -1.67 -7.34 -1.98
C SER A 99 -2.70 -7.97 -2.93
N LEU A 100 -4.00 -7.88 -2.58
CA LEU A 100 -5.08 -8.31 -3.46
C LEU A 100 -5.07 -7.56 -4.81
N LEU A 101 -4.86 -6.23 -4.78
CA LEU A 101 -4.80 -5.45 -6.03
C LEU A 101 -3.61 -5.86 -6.92
N HIS A 102 -2.47 -6.27 -6.33
CA HIS A 102 -1.34 -6.81 -7.09
C HIS A 102 -1.71 -8.15 -7.77
N LEU A 103 -2.41 -9.06 -7.07
CA LEU A 103 -2.89 -10.31 -7.67
C LEU A 103 -3.87 -10.07 -8.82
N ILE A 104 -4.86 -9.19 -8.61
CA ILE A 104 -5.82 -8.83 -9.66
C ILE A 104 -5.09 -8.20 -10.85
N GLY A 105 -4.13 -7.31 -10.60
CA GLY A 105 -3.31 -6.69 -11.64
C GLY A 105 -2.53 -7.72 -12.45
N ALA A 106 -1.93 -8.72 -11.80
CA ALA A 106 -1.21 -9.81 -12.45
C ALA A 106 -2.12 -10.65 -13.36
N VAL A 107 -3.27 -11.11 -12.85
CA VAL A 107 -4.24 -11.93 -13.60
C VAL A 107 -4.83 -11.16 -14.78
N VAL A 108 -5.23 -9.91 -14.57
CA VAL A 108 -5.82 -9.09 -15.65
C VAL A 108 -4.77 -8.76 -16.73
N TYR A 109 -3.53 -8.52 -16.34
CA TYR A 109 -2.45 -8.32 -17.30
C TYR A 109 -2.16 -9.58 -18.11
N GLU A 110 -2.11 -10.75 -17.48
CA GLU A 110 -1.85 -12.03 -18.16
C GLU A 110 -2.96 -12.38 -19.15
N LYS A 111 -4.22 -12.20 -18.77
CA LYS A 111 -5.38 -12.55 -19.61
C LYS A 111 -5.65 -11.54 -20.73
N TYR A 112 -5.47 -10.25 -20.47
CA TYR A 112 -5.96 -9.17 -21.35
C TYR A 112 -4.89 -8.16 -21.77
N GLY A 113 -3.66 -8.24 -21.22
CA GLY A 113 -2.60 -7.25 -21.45
C GLY A 113 -2.86 -5.87 -20.82
N ALA A 114 -3.95 -5.72 -20.05
CA ALA A 114 -4.37 -4.44 -19.49
C ALA A 114 -3.53 -4.06 -18.28
N LEU A 115 -3.14 -2.78 -18.21
CA LEU A 115 -2.30 -2.25 -17.12
C LEU A 115 -3.14 -1.47 -16.10
N CYS A 116 -2.72 -1.55 -14.83
CA CYS A 116 -3.26 -0.70 -13.79
C CYS A 116 -2.88 0.77 -14.04
N THR A 117 -3.88 1.65 -14.06
CA THR A 117 -3.70 3.09 -14.24
C THR A 117 -4.02 3.90 -12.98
N GLY A 118 -4.56 3.26 -11.96
CA GLY A 118 -4.86 3.89 -10.68
C GLY A 118 -5.48 2.93 -9.70
N ASN A 119 -5.36 3.24 -8.44
CA ASN A 119 -5.94 2.46 -7.36
C ASN A 119 -6.35 3.34 -6.19
N GLN A 120 -7.15 2.77 -5.28
CA GLN A 120 -7.43 3.34 -3.97
C GLN A 120 -7.70 2.19 -3.00
N ILE A 121 -7.04 2.23 -1.86
CA ILE A 121 -7.05 1.16 -0.87
C ILE A 121 -7.52 1.71 0.46
N TYR A 122 -8.62 1.16 0.96
CA TYR A 122 -9.23 1.43 2.26
C TYR A 122 -9.14 0.17 3.13
N PRO A 123 -9.37 0.27 4.45
CA PRO A 123 -9.35 -0.91 5.31
C PRO A 123 -10.45 -1.93 5.00
N ASP A 124 -11.58 -1.48 4.48
CA ASP A 124 -12.78 -2.30 4.23
C ASP A 124 -12.99 -2.69 2.77
N LYS A 125 -12.28 -2.06 1.84
CA LYS A 125 -12.42 -2.26 0.40
C LYS A 125 -11.24 -1.68 -0.37
N ALA A 126 -11.16 -2.01 -1.66
CA ALA A 126 -10.25 -1.35 -2.58
C ALA A 126 -10.88 -1.15 -3.97
N ARG A 127 -10.24 -0.35 -4.79
CA ARG A 127 -10.56 -0.23 -6.21
C ARG A 127 -9.29 -0.20 -7.05
N ILE A 128 -9.39 -0.74 -8.26
CA ILE A 128 -8.32 -0.72 -9.26
C ILE A 128 -8.89 -0.35 -10.61
N ASP A 129 -8.19 0.50 -11.33
CA ASP A 129 -8.55 0.99 -12.66
C ASP A 129 -7.58 0.39 -13.68
N PHE A 130 -8.12 -0.13 -14.78
CA PHE A 130 -7.36 -0.67 -15.88
C PHE A 130 -7.62 0.13 -17.16
N ASN A 131 -6.56 0.35 -17.97
CA ASN A 131 -6.67 0.81 -19.34
C ASN A 131 -6.77 -0.39 -20.31
N GLU A 132 -7.15 -0.11 -21.53
CA GLU A 132 -7.20 -1.11 -22.63
C GLU A 132 -7.97 -2.39 -22.29
N LEU A 133 -8.86 -2.32 -21.29
CA LEU A 133 -9.73 -3.40 -20.87
C LEU A 133 -11.15 -3.15 -21.39
N GLN A 134 -11.60 -4.00 -22.30
CA GLN A 134 -12.94 -3.96 -22.86
C GLN A 134 -14.00 -4.37 -21.84
N GLU A 135 -15.26 -4.33 -22.22
CA GLU A 135 -16.35 -4.82 -21.37
C GLU A 135 -16.19 -6.32 -21.16
N LEU A 136 -16.24 -6.71 -19.89
CA LEU A 136 -16.16 -8.11 -19.48
C LEU A 136 -17.57 -8.65 -19.26
N SER A 137 -17.82 -9.85 -19.73
CA SER A 137 -19.01 -10.64 -19.39
C SER A 137 -18.96 -11.09 -17.93
N SER A 138 -20.10 -11.51 -17.39
CA SER A 138 -20.15 -12.07 -16.02
C SER A 138 -19.25 -13.30 -15.88
N VAL A 139 -19.15 -14.12 -16.92
CA VAL A 139 -18.29 -15.32 -16.94
C VAL A 139 -16.82 -14.92 -16.83
N GLU A 140 -16.36 -13.93 -17.59
CA GLU A 140 -14.97 -13.46 -17.52
C GLU A 140 -14.64 -12.85 -16.17
N VAL A 141 -15.58 -12.15 -15.53
CA VAL A 141 -15.41 -11.65 -14.15
C VAL A 141 -15.30 -12.80 -13.15
N GLU A 142 -16.14 -13.82 -13.27
CA GLU A 142 -16.09 -15.03 -12.45
C GLU A 142 -14.76 -15.76 -12.61
N GLU A 143 -14.26 -15.93 -13.84
CA GLU A 143 -12.94 -16.53 -14.10
C GLU A 143 -11.80 -15.75 -13.45
N ILE A 144 -11.83 -14.41 -13.45
CA ILE A 144 -10.84 -13.59 -12.74
C ILE A 144 -10.90 -13.87 -11.23
N VAL A 145 -12.12 -13.92 -10.66
CA VAL A 145 -12.31 -14.21 -9.22
C VAL A 145 -11.76 -15.59 -8.86
N GLU A 146 -12.10 -16.61 -9.65
CA GLU A 146 -11.62 -17.98 -9.43
C GLU A 146 -10.09 -18.06 -9.49
N GLU A 147 -9.48 -17.46 -10.51
CA GLU A 147 -8.03 -17.48 -10.71
C GLU A 147 -7.30 -16.79 -9.57
N VAL A 148 -7.75 -15.58 -9.18
CA VAL A 148 -7.16 -14.85 -8.05
C VAL A 148 -7.30 -15.65 -6.75
N ASN A 149 -8.45 -16.25 -6.48
CA ASN A 149 -8.65 -17.05 -5.27
C ASN A 149 -7.78 -18.32 -5.26
N LYS A 150 -7.57 -18.98 -6.40
CA LYS A 150 -6.59 -20.07 -6.52
C LYS A 150 -5.16 -19.60 -6.21
N LEU A 151 -4.76 -18.42 -6.66
CA LEU A 151 -3.45 -17.85 -6.35
C LEU A 151 -3.30 -17.48 -4.87
N ILE A 152 -4.37 -17.04 -4.22
CA ILE A 152 -4.41 -16.80 -2.77
C ILE A 152 -4.14 -18.10 -2.01
N GLU A 153 -4.82 -19.20 -2.38
CA GLU A 153 -4.68 -20.51 -1.75
C GLU A 153 -3.29 -21.14 -1.93
N GLN A 154 -2.54 -20.76 -2.96
CA GLN A 154 -1.18 -21.26 -3.20
C GLN A 154 -0.15 -20.80 -2.16
N ASN A 155 -0.51 -19.89 -1.26
CA ASN A 155 0.35 -19.41 -0.18
C ASN A 155 1.74 -18.93 -0.66
N LYS A 156 1.75 -18.16 -1.75
CA LYS A 156 2.99 -17.63 -2.32
C LYS A 156 3.60 -16.55 -1.42
N GLU A 157 4.92 -16.55 -1.34
CA GLU A 157 5.66 -15.50 -0.62
C GLU A 157 5.51 -14.14 -1.33
N ILE A 158 5.33 -13.09 -0.52
CA ILE A 158 5.37 -11.70 -0.96
C ILE A 158 6.58 -11.04 -0.30
N SER A 159 7.59 -10.78 -1.09
CA SER A 159 8.86 -10.22 -0.64
C SER A 159 9.13 -8.84 -1.23
N THR A 160 10.14 -8.16 -0.69
CA THR A 160 10.54 -6.84 -1.18
C THR A 160 12.05 -6.79 -1.37
N ARG A 161 12.47 -6.11 -2.44
CA ARG A 161 13.87 -5.83 -2.72
C ARG A 161 14.02 -4.40 -3.24
N TYR A 162 15.23 -3.90 -3.21
CA TYR A 162 15.58 -2.62 -3.80
C TYR A 162 16.46 -2.83 -5.01
N MET A 163 16.30 -1.99 -6.01
CA MET A 163 17.18 -1.93 -7.18
C MET A 163 17.38 -0.48 -7.61
N SER A 164 18.43 -0.21 -8.35
CA SER A 164 18.64 1.12 -8.92
C SER A 164 17.56 1.44 -9.96
N ARG A 165 17.32 2.74 -10.19
CA ARG A 165 16.40 3.17 -11.25
C ARG A 165 16.83 2.63 -12.62
N GLU A 166 18.14 2.64 -12.91
CA GLU A 166 18.69 2.13 -14.17
C GLU A 166 18.36 0.64 -14.38
N GLU A 167 18.54 -0.18 -13.33
CA GLU A 167 18.17 -1.60 -13.39
C GLU A 167 16.65 -1.77 -13.60
N ALA A 168 15.83 -0.97 -12.91
CA ALA A 168 14.38 -1.05 -13.02
C ALA A 168 13.87 -0.62 -14.41
N GLU A 169 14.47 0.39 -15.01
CA GLU A 169 14.16 0.86 -16.38
C GLU A 169 14.58 -0.16 -17.45
N ASN A 170 15.66 -0.90 -17.21
CA ASN A 170 16.15 -1.95 -18.11
C ASN A 170 15.40 -3.29 -17.93
N ALA A 171 14.69 -3.49 -16.82
CA ALA A 171 13.87 -4.67 -16.55
C ALA A 171 12.53 -4.67 -17.30
N VAL A 172 12.55 -4.25 -18.58
CA VAL A 172 11.35 -4.11 -19.43
C VAL A 172 10.62 -5.44 -19.54
N GLY A 173 9.32 -5.42 -19.23
CA GLY A 173 8.44 -6.59 -19.26
C GLY A 173 8.42 -7.43 -17.97
N MET A 174 9.37 -7.27 -17.06
CA MET A 174 9.35 -7.89 -15.73
C MET A 174 8.58 -7.02 -14.72
N ILE A 175 8.77 -5.70 -14.79
CA ILE A 175 8.12 -4.75 -13.89
C ILE A 175 6.95 -4.08 -14.61
N LYS A 176 5.73 -4.41 -14.19
CA LYS A 176 4.48 -3.94 -14.82
C LYS A 176 4.13 -2.48 -14.46
N THR A 177 4.92 -1.84 -13.60
CA THR A 177 4.74 -0.42 -13.25
C THR A 177 5.52 0.46 -14.21
N ALA A 178 4.90 1.53 -14.70
CA ALA A 178 5.58 2.52 -15.53
C ALA A 178 6.59 3.32 -14.68
N ILE A 179 7.85 2.86 -14.63
CA ILE A 179 8.93 3.46 -13.82
C ILE A 179 9.17 4.92 -14.18
N ASN A 180 9.01 5.29 -15.44
CA ASN A 180 9.14 6.66 -15.92
C ASN A 180 8.11 7.64 -15.32
N LEU A 181 7.01 7.13 -14.72
CA LEU A 181 6.03 7.95 -14.00
C LEU A 181 6.43 8.23 -12.55
N LEU A 182 7.45 7.53 -12.02
CA LEU A 182 7.99 7.81 -10.69
C LEU A 182 8.83 9.10 -10.74
N PRO A 183 8.80 9.93 -9.67
CA PRO A 183 9.64 11.13 -9.58
C PRO A 183 11.12 10.80 -9.88
N THR A 184 11.77 11.61 -10.70
CA THR A 184 13.18 11.41 -11.10
C THR A 184 14.17 11.49 -9.94
N THR A 185 13.74 12.07 -8.82
CA THR A 185 14.52 12.15 -7.58
C THR A 185 14.65 10.80 -6.86
N ILE A 186 13.80 9.81 -7.19
CA ILE A 186 13.85 8.47 -6.62
C ILE A 186 14.87 7.66 -7.44
N GLN A 187 16.04 7.42 -6.87
CA GLN A 187 17.12 6.66 -7.51
C GLN A 187 17.12 5.17 -7.13
N GLU A 188 16.57 4.84 -5.99
CA GLU A 188 16.42 3.47 -5.50
C GLU A 188 14.93 3.09 -5.50
N ILE A 189 14.59 2.10 -6.31
CA ILE A 189 13.21 1.65 -6.53
C ILE A 189 12.95 0.41 -5.67
N ARG A 190 11.92 0.49 -4.81
CA ARG A 190 11.45 -0.67 -4.05
C ARG A 190 10.54 -1.50 -4.94
N ILE A 191 10.88 -2.77 -5.12
CA ILE A 191 10.10 -3.76 -5.87
C ILE A 191 9.41 -4.69 -4.88
N VAL A 192 8.12 -4.91 -5.09
CA VAL A 192 7.33 -5.94 -4.43
C VAL A 192 7.19 -7.11 -5.40
N THR A 193 7.57 -8.29 -4.94
CA THR A 193 7.56 -9.54 -5.72
C THR A 193 6.56 -10.51 -5.10
N ILE A 194 5.63 -11.02 -5.89
CA ILE A 194 4.82 -12.20 -5.56
C ILE A 194 5.48 -13.38 -6.27
N GLU A 195 5.91 -14.36 -5.50
CA GLU A 195 6.72 -15.50 -5.95
C GLU A 195 6.17 -16.16 -7.24
N ASN A 196 7.02 -16.19 -8.28
CA ASN A 196 6.70 -16.78 -9.60
C ASN A 196 5.40 -16.25 -10.25
N LEU A 197 5.01 -15.00 -9.93
CA LEU A 197 3.77 -14.41 -10.47
C LEU A 197 3.94 -12.98 -10.95
N ASP A 198 4.47 -12.09 -10.10
CA ASP A 198 4.42 -10.65 -10.38
C ASP A 198 5.57 -9.88 -9.71
N GLU A 199 6.02 -8.82 -10.37
CA GLU A 199 6.96 -7.83 -9.83
C GLU A 199 6.48 -6.42 -10.16
N GLN A 200 6.35 -5.57 -9.14
CA GLN A 200 5.92 -4.18 -9.34
C GLN A 200 6.71 -3.22 -8.45
N ALA A 201 7.00 -2.03 -8.98
CA ALA A 201 7.50 -0.94 -8.17
C ALA A 201 6.38 -0.44 -7.23
N CYS A 202 6.56 -0.62 -5.92
CA CYS A 202 5.55 -0.28 -4.94
C CYS A 202 6.16 0.17 -3.61
N GLY A 203 5.71 1.33 -3.11
CA GLY A 203 6.09 1.89 -1.82
C GLY A 203 5.11 1.57 -0.68
N GLY A 204 4.08 0.75 -0.93
CA GLY A 204 3.06 0.42 0.06
C GLY A 204 3.41 -0.76 0.96
N THR A 205 2.49 -1.11 1.85
CA THR A 205 2.65 -2.23 2.78
C THR A 205 1.86 -3.44 2.28
N HIS A 206 2.45 -4.64 2.45
CA HIS A 206 1.90 -5.89 1.94
C HIS A 206 1.94 -6.98 3.02
N VAL A 207 1.06 -7.97 2.88
CA VAL A 207 1.13 -9.22 3.67
C VAL A 207 2.35 -10.03 3.21
N LYS A 208 2.84 -10.95 4.07
CA LYS A 208 4.01 -11.80 3.76
C LYS A 208 3.68 -12.95 2.83
N ASN A 209 2.43 -13.41 2.84
CA ASN A 209 1.97 -14.53 2.00
C ASN A 209 0.60 -14.24 1.42
N THR A 210 0.33 -14.76 0.23
CA THR A 210 -0.97 -14.58 -0.42
C THR A 210 -2.13 -15.15 0.40
N SER A 211 -1.92 -16.22 1.17
CA SER A 211 -2.95 -16.83 2.04
C SER A 211 -3.50 -15.89 3.12
N GLU A 212 -2.76 -14.83 3.50
CA GLU A 212 -3.22 -13.84 4.46
C GLU A 212 -4.26 -12.86 3.89
N ILE A 213 -4.40 -12.82 2.55
CA ILE A 213 -5.33 -11.90 1.88
C ILE A 213 -6.78 -12.22 2.23
N GLY A 214 -7.13 -13.50 2.34
CA GLY A 214 -8.49 -13.97 2.45
C GLY A 214 -9.10 -14.24 1.08
N THR A 215 -10.40 -14.04 0.89
CA THR A 215 -11.11 -14.35 -0.36
C THR A 215 -11.45 -13.06 -1.11
N LEU A 216 -11.17 -13.03 -2.43
CA LEU A 216 -11.59 -11.93 -3.31
C LEU A 216 -13.11 -11.97 -3.53
N VAL A 217 -13.73 -10.82 -3.35
CA VAL A 217 -15.07 -10.51 -3.84
C VAL A 217 -15.00 -9.27 -4.73
N ILE A 218 -15.50 -9.37 -5.96
CA ILE A 218 -15.69 -8.22 -6.86
C ILE A 218 -17.13 -7.72 -6.66
N ASP A 219 -17.30 -6.60 -5.99
CA ASP A 219 -18.60 -6.02 -5.74
C ASP A 219 -19.18 -5.36 -7.00
N LYS A 220 -18.31 -4.79 -7.83
CA LYS A 220 -18.74 -4.09 -9.05
C LYS A 220 -17.62 -3.91 -10.06
N VAL A 221 -17.97 -4.05 -11.35
CA VAL A 221 -17.16 -3.60 -12.48
C VAL A 221 -17.85 -2.41 -13.13
N LYS A 222 -17.15 -1.29 -13.26
CA LYS A 222 -17.68 -0.03 -13.82
C LYS A 222 -16.90 0.39 -15.07
N SER A 223 -17.61 0.89 -16.07
CA SER A 223 -16.96 1.62 -17.18
C SER A 223 -16.40 2.96 -16.69
N LYS A 224 -15.16 3.26 -17.10
CA LYS A 224 -14.48 4.54 -16.87
C LYS A 224 -14.10 5.21 -18.20
N GLY A 225 -14.85 4.89 -19.27
CA GLY A 225 -14.61 5.30 -20.63
C GLY A 225 -14.58 4.08 -21.58
N LYS A 226 -14.28 4.31 -22.86
CA LYS A 226 -14.50 3.33 -23.92
C LYS A 226 -13.68 2.03 -23.73
N GLN A 227 -12.49 2.12 -23.11
CA GLN A 227 -11.59 0.99 -22.88
C GLN A 227 -11.00 0.97 -21.47
N ASN A 228 -11.65 1.65 -20.51
CA ASN A 228 -11.18 1.71 -19.14
C ASN A 228 -12.22 1.09 -18.21
N ARG A 229 -11.78 0.25 -17.30
CA ARG A 229 -12.65 -0.44 -16.33
C ARG A 229 -12.14 -0.22 -14.91
N ARG A 230 -13.07 -0.05 -13.99
CA ARG A 230 -12.84 0.01 -12.55
C ARG A 230 -13.44 -1.20 -11.88
N PHE A 231 -12.66 -1.92 -11.12
CA PHE A 231 -13.10 -2.97 -10.23
C PHE A 231 -13.17 -2.41 -8.80
N GLU A 232 -14.31 -2.58 -8.15
CA GLU A 232 -14.50 -2.33 -6.73
C GLU A 232 -14.52 -3.70 -6.04
N VAL A 233 -13.62 -3.89 -5.06
CA VAL A 233 -13.30 -5.22 -4.52
C VAL A 233 -13.17 -5.21 -3.02
N ARG A 234 -13.37 -6.38 -2.41
CA ARG A 234 -13.09 -6.63 -0.99
C ARG A 234 -12.29 -7.93 -0.81
N ALA A 235 -11.49 -7.94 0.25
CA ALA A 235 -10.85 -9.12 0.82
C ALA A 235 -11.66 -9.55 2.06
N ILE A 236 -12.33 -10.71 2.01
CA ILE A 236 -13.17 -11.21 3.11
C ILE A 236 -12.52 -12.42 3.78
#